data_61a06089f53ae84a5f1ee3a623e8a3ae
#
_entry.id   61a06089f53ae84a5f1ee3a623e8a3ae
#
_cell.length_a   1.000
_cell.length_b   1.000
_cell.length_c   1.000
_cell.angle_alpha   90.00
_cell.angle_beta   90.00
_cell.angle_gamma   90.00
#
_symmetry.space_group_name_H-M   'P 1'
#
loop_
_entity.id
_entity.type
_entity.pdbx_description
1 polymer ?
#
loop_
_entity_poly.entity_id
_entity_poly.type
_entity_poly.pdbx_seq_one_letter_code
_entity_poly.pdbx_strand_id
1 'polypeptide(L)'
;MNAMKPREKKTPKHLRGSCRHLLLVFMSVAVLTPSVWGLETAQVMNEAAQGDENAAYFLGVMYKTGSGVSPDCDKALKWTEKAALQGHTLAQSHLGMMYSKGCGEKVKKNLFEAYYWTALAAKQGLEFARENLKKLEGQLHPYLIAEAQQKVEDFKPDQ
;
A
#
# COMPACT_ATOMS: atom_id res chain seq x y z
N MET A 1 -46.86 -52.12 -40.37
CA MET A 1 -45.76 -51.89 -39.45
C MET A 1 -44.71 -51.11 -40.21
N ASN A 2 -44.73 -49.77 -40.07
CA ASN A 2 -43.77 -48.84 -40.73
C ASN A 2 -42.63 -48.52 -39.78
N ALA A 3 -41.43 -48.95 -40.15
CA ALA A 3 -40.21 -48.63 -39.44
C ALA A 3 -39.77 -47.18 -39.78
N MET A 4 -39.73 -46.32 -38.77
CA MET A 4 -39.21 -44.95 -38.88
C MET A 4 -37.69 -44.98 -39.04
N LYS A 5 -37.19 -44.42 -40.17
CA LYS A 5 -35.77 -44.12 -40.39
C LYS A 5 -35.31 -42.97 -39.46
N PRO A 6 -34.14 -43.05 -38.81
CA PRO A 6 -33.64 -41.94 -38.05
C PRO A 6 -33.11 -40.82 -38.96
N ARG A 7 -33.45 -39.54 -38.59
CA ARG A 7 -32.99 -38.33 -39.27
C ARG A 7 -31.49 -38.10 -38.98
N GLU A 8 -30.68 -38.10 -40.00
CA GLU A 8 -29.30 -37.60 -39.94
C GLU A 8 -29.31 -36.09 -39.63
N LYS A 9 -28.69 -35.72 -38.51
CA LYS A 9 -28.39 -34.32 -38.19
C LYS A 9 -27.17 -33.84 -39.01
N LYS A 10 -27.45 -32.99 -40.03
CA LYS A 10 -26.41 -32.27 -40.77
C LYS A 10 -25.72 -31.28 -39.82
N THR A 11 -24.44 -31.50 -39.48
CA THR A 11 -23.59 -30.53 -38.82
C THR A 11 -23.18 -29.43 -39.80
N PRO A 12 -23.25 -28.13 -39.41
CA PRO A 12 -22.84 -27.07 -40.31
C PRO A 12 -21.30 -27.03 -40.44
N LYS A 13 -20.81 -27.06 -41.70
CA LYS A 13 -19.38 -27.07 -42.08
C LYS A 13 -18.69 -25.67 -42.00
N HIS A 14 -19.14 -24.75 -41.16
CA HIS A 14 -18.63 -23.38 -41.15
C HIS A 14 -18.05 -22.92 -39.79
N LEU A 15 -17.24 -23.73 -39.14
CA LEU A 15 -16.50 -23.28 -37.95
C LEU A 15 -15.04 -23.81 -37.88
N ARG A 16 -14.32 -23.77 -39.02
CA ARG A 16 -12.89 -24.14 -39.07
C ARG A 16 -11.95 -22.96 -39.26
N GLY A 17 -12.41 -21.71 -39.09
CA GLY A 17 -11.58 -20.53 -39.36
C GLY A 17 -11.25 -19.60 -38.17
N SER A 18 -11.91 -19.76 -37.02
CA SER A 18 -11.81 -18.72 -35.97
C SER A 18 -10.93 -19.04 -34.74
N CYS A 19 -10.46 -20.28 -34.57
CA CYS A 19 -9.74 -20.65 -33.36
C CYS A 19 -8.25 -20.22 -33.34
N ARG A 20 -7.65 -20.03 -34.54
CA ARG A 20 -6.21 -19.61 -34.62
C ARG A 20 -6.02 -18.13 -34.34
N HIS A 21 -6.99 -17.28 -34.65
CA HIS A 21 -6.91 -15.83 -34.36
C HIS A 21 -7.24 -15.50 -32.90
N LEU A 22 -8.10 -16.28 -32.23
CA LEU A 22 -8.39 -16.09 -30.80
C LEU A 22 -7.20 -16.43 -29.92
N LEU A 23 -6.45 -17.49 -30.27
CA LEU A 23 -5.24 -17.90 -29.54
C LEU A 23 -4.10 -16.87 -29.68
N LEU A 24 -3.98 -16.18 -30.80
CA LEU A 24 -2.96 -15.14 -31.00
C LEU A 24 -3.31 -13.84 -30.25
N VAL A 25 -4.58 -13.52 -30.06
CA VAL A 25 -5.01 -12.36 -29.25
C VAL A 25 -4.79 -12.63 -27.76
N PHE A 26 -5.03 -13.85 -27.27
CA PHE A 26 -4.74 -14.21 -25.88
C PHE A 26 -3.23 -14.29 -25.57
N MET A 27 -2.39 -14.70 -26.55
CA MET A 27 -0.93 -14.68 -26.36
C MET A 27 -0.35 -13.26 -26.38
N SER A 28 -0.96 -12.31 -27.09
CA SER A 28 -0.48 -10.91 -27.09
C SER A 28 -0.83 -10.15 -25.81
N VAL A 29 -1.89 -10.52 -25.09
CA VAL A 29 -2.24 -9.93 -23.78
C VAL A 29 -1.35 -10.47 -22.65
N ALA A 30 -0.91 -11.74 -22.75
CA ALA A 30 -0.03 -12.34 -21.72
C ALA A 30 1.42 -11.80 -21.73
N VAL A 31 1.87 -11.19 -22.84
CA VAL A 31 3.22 -10.58 -22.95
C VAL A 31 3.26 -9.14 -22.45
N LEU A 32 2.08 -8.48 -22.27
CA LEU A 32 1.97 -7.10 -21.81
C LEU A 32 1.91 -6.95 -20.28
N THR A 33 1.78 -8.05 -19.53
CA THR A 33 1.58 -8.00 -18.07
C THR A 33 2.80 -7.53 -17.25
N PRO A 34 4.06 -7.81 -17.59
CA PRO A 34 5.17 -7.23 -16.84
C PRO A 34 5.37 -5.73 -17.09
N SER A 35 4.92 -5.20 -18.22
CA SER A 35 5.07 -3.79 -18.56
C SER A 35 4.10 -2.87 -17.81
N VAL A 36 2.91 -3.35 -17.46
CA VAL A 36 1.89 -2.56 -16.76
C VAL A 36 2.30 -2.29 -15.31
N TRP A 37 2.76 -3.31 -14.59
CA TRP A 37 3.23 -3.16 -13.21
C TRP A 37 4.43 -2.21 -13.08
N GLY A 38 5.36 -2.27 -14.03
CA GLY A 38 6.51 -1.37 -14.06
C GLY A 38 6.14 0.08 -14.33
N LEU A 39 5.12 0.32 -15.15
CA LEU A 39 4.64 1.66 -15.47
C LEU A 39 3.90 2.29 -14.28
N GLU A 40 3.05 1.52 -13.60
CA GLU A 40 2.35 1.97 -12.38
C GLU A 40 3.32 2.33 -11.26
N THR A 41 4.34 1.49 -11.04
CA THR A 41 5.39 1.77 -10.05
C THR A 41 6.16 3.04 -10.38
N ALA A 42 6.55 3.23 -11.64
CA ALA A 42 7.27 4.42 -12.10
C ALA A 42 6.43 5.70 -11.94
N GLN A 43 5.12 5.61 -12.17
CA GLN A 43 4.19 6.72 -11.98
C GLN A 43 4.11 7.11 -10.50
N VAL A 44 3.89 6.15 -9.60
CA VAL A 44 3.85 6.40 -8.14
C VAL A 44 5.16 7.03 -7.66
N MET A 45 6.31 6.54 -8.14
CA MET A 45 7.62 7.12 -7.80
C MET A 45 7.76 8.57 -8.25
N ASN A 46 7.26 8.90 -9.45
CA ASN A 46 7.31 10.25 -9.99
C ASN A 46 6.40 11.22 -9.21
N GLU A 47 5.17 10.83 -8.94
CA GLU A 47 4.19 11.60 -8.15
C GLU A 47 4.70 11.84 -6.72
N ALA A 48 5.22 10.82 -6.06
CA ALA A 48 5.84 10.93 -4.74
C ALA A 48 7.07 11.87 -4.73
N ALA A 49 7.86 11.85 -5.81
CA ALA A 49 9.01 12.76 -5.96
C ALA A 49 8.54 14.21 -6.11
N GLN A 50 7.41 14.44 -6.80
CA GLN A 50 6.78 15.75 -6.97
C GLN A 50 6.09 16.29 -5.72
N GLY A 51 5.98 15.48 -4.67
CA GLY A 51 5.44 15.89 -3.37
C GLY A 51 4.02 15.42 -3.06
N ASP A 52 3.41 14.61 -3.92
CA ASP A 52 2.10 14.04 -3.62
C ASP A 52 2.18 13.14 -2.37
N GLU A 53 1.41 13.49 -1.33
CA GLU A 53 1.43 12.79 -0.05
C GLU A 53 0.85 11.37 -0.12
N ASN A 54 -0.15 11.16 -0.98
CA ASN A 54 -0.75 9.83 -1.17
C ASN A 54 0.24 8.92 -1.89
N ALA A 55 0.86 9.41 -2.97
CA ALA A 55 1.89 8.66 -3.69
C ALA A 55 3.10 8.36 -2.80
N ALA A 56 3.53 9.31 -1.96
CA ALA A 56 4.59 9.08 -0.99
C ALA A 56 4.21 8.00 0.04
N TYR A 57 2.99 8.02 0.57
CA TYR A 57 2.50 6.97 1.45
C TYR A 57 2.47 5.60 0.74
N PHE A 58 1.89 5.51 -0.46
CA PHE A 58 1.85 4.28 -1.24
C PHE A 58 3.25 3.74 -1.53
N LEU A 59 4.18 4.60 -1.89
CA LEU A 59 5.57 4.21 -2.13
C LEU A 59 6.24 3.67 -0.86
N GLY A 60 5.95 4.26 0.30
CA GLY A 60 6.37 3.74 1.60
C GLY A 60 5.84 2.33 1.85
N VAL A 61 4.56 2.08 1.58
CA VAL A 61 3.93 0.75 1.69
C VAL A 61 4.56 -0.23 0.70
N MET A 62 4.81 0.18 -0.54
CA MET A 62 5.46 -0.67 -1.56
C MET A 62 6.84 -1.13 -1.12
N TYR A 63 7.69 -0.23 -0.61
CA TYR A 63 9.00 -0.61 -0.05
C TYR A 63 8.90 -1.48 1.21
N LYS A 64 7.87 -1.30 2.02
CA LYS A 64 7.64 -2.13 3.20
C LYS A 64 7.24 -3.57 2.85
N THR A 65 6.40 -3.73 1.82
CA THR A 65 5.81 -5.01 1.44
C THR A 65 6.56 -5.73 0.32
N GLY A 66 7.35 -5.00 -0.48
CA GLY A 66 7.98 -5.50 -1.69
C GLY A 66 7.06 -5.53 -2.91
N SER A 67 5.95 -4.79 -2.88
CA SER A 67 4.99 -4.73 -3.99
C SER A 67 5.53 -3.87 -5.14
N GLY A 68 5.97 -4.49 -6.24
CA GLY A 68 6.52 -3.81 -7.41
C GLY A 68 7.95 -3.25 -7.23
N VAL A 69 8.53 -3.34 -6.04
CA VAL A 69 9.90 -2.94 -5.71
C VAL A 69 10.54 -3.95 -4.77
N SER A 70 11.86 -3.99 -4.70
CA SER A 70 12.54 -4.79 -3.66
C SER A 70 12.25 -4.21 -2.27
N PRO A 71 11.90 -5.05 -1.27
CA PRO A 71 11.65 -4.59 0.10
C PRO A 71 12.85 -3.83 0.66
N ASP A 72 12.58 -2.67 1.25
CA ASP A 72 13.60 -1.81 1.83
C ASP A 72 12.99 -0.96 2.94
N CYS A 73 13.31 -1.31 4.19
CA CYS A 73 12.74 -0.62 5.36
C CYS A 73 13.21 0.85 5.49
N ASP A 74 14.41 1.18 5.06
CA ASP A 74 14.92 2.55 5.14
C ASP A 74 14.16 3.45 4.16
N LYS A 75 13.95 2.96 2.95
CA LYS A 75 13.13 3.66 1.96
C LYS A 75 11.67 3.73 2.36
N ALA A 76 11.12 2.64 2.93
CA ALA A 76 9.77 2.63 3.48
C ALA A 76 9.60 3.71 4.54
N LEU A 77 10.54 3.79 5.50
CA LEU A 77 10.54 4.83 6.55
C LEU A 77 10.57 6.22 5.93
N LYS A 78 11.54 6.49 5.05
CA LYS A 78 11.73 7.80 4.41
C LYS A 78 10.48 8.30 3.69
N TRP A 79 9.84 7.45 2.89
CA TRP A 79 8.66 7.84 2.13
C TRP A 79 7.41 7.97 3.01
N THR A 80 7.25 7.08 4.01
CA THR A 80 6.16 7.18 4.99
C THR A 80 6.30 8.44 5.85
N GLU A 81 7.54 8.80 6.26
CA GLU A 81 7.82 10.02 7.02
C GLU A 81 7.51 11.27 6.20
N LYS A 82 7.92 11.31 4.91
CA LYS A 82 7.57 12.41 4.01
C LYS A 82 6.06 12.67 3.94
N ALA A 83 5.26 11.60 3.78
CA ALA A 83 3.80 11.73 3.78
C ALA A 83 3.25 12.11 5.16
N ALA A 84 3.79 11.57 6.25
CA ALA A 84 3.35 11.86 7.61
C ALA A 84 3.60 13.31 8.02
N LEU A 85 4.72 13.91 7.60
CA LEU A 85 5.04 15.33 7.81
C LEU A 85 4.07 16.25 7.06
N GLN A 86 3.57 15.86 5.91
CA GLN A 86 2.53 16.59 5.17
C GLN A 86 1.12 16.44 5.80
N GLY A 87 0.99 15.66 6.86
CA GLY A 87 -0.28 15.47 7.57
C GLY A 87 -1.08 14.23 7.16
N HIS A 88 -0.57 13.40 6.24
CA HIS A 88 -1.30 12.22 5.78
C HIS A 88 -1.56 11.23 6.92
N THR A 89 -2.83 11.07 7.30
CA THR A 89 -3.28 10.35 8.52
C THR A 89 -2.82 8.89 8.56
N LEU A 90 -2.95 8.16 7.44
CA LEU A 90 -2.54 6.75 7.38
C LEU A 90 -1.02 6.61 7.44
N ALA A 91 -0.27 7.56 6.87
CA ALA A 91 1.19 7.57 6.96
C ALA A 91 1.65 7.79 8.41
N GLN A 92 1.03 8.71 9.15
CA GLN A 92 1.30 8.92 10.57
C GLN A 92 1.05 7.65 11.39
N SER A 93 -0.10 6.99 11.18
CA SER A 93 -0.40 5.72 11.85
C SER A 93 0.59 4.61 11.49
N HIS A 94 0.97 4.51 10.22
CA HIS A 94 1.94 3.52 9.74
C HIS A 94 3.34 3.78 10.30
N LEU A 95 3.75 5.04 10.36
CA LEU A 95 5.03 5.45 10.95
C LEU A 95 5.08 5.12 12.45
N GLY A 96 3.99 5.36 13.19
CA GLY A 96 3.84 4.93 14.57
C GLY A 96 4.02 3.41 14.76
N MET A 97 3.43 2.61 13.86
CA MET A 97 3.63 1.16 13.87
C MET A 97 5.08 0.75 13.54
N MET A 98 5.73 1.43 12.61
CA MET A 98 7.14 1.16 12.27
C MET A 98 8.06 1.42 13.47
N TYR A 99 7.87 2.52 14.18
CA TYR A 99 8.64 2.82 15.40
C TYR A 99 8.28 1.91 16.59
N SER A 100 7.04 1.44 16.71
CA SER A 100 6.65 0.57 17.81
C SER A 100 7.28 -0.83 17.73
N LYS A 101 7.49 -1.34 16.52
CA LYS A 101 8.04 -2.67 16.25
C LYS A 101 9.51 -2.65 15.85
N GLY A 102 9.99 -1.54 15.33
CA GLY A 102 11.18 -1.45 14.50
C GLY A 102 10.94 -1.94 13.08
N CYS A 103 11.89 -1.68 12.18
CA CYS A 103 11.86 -2.13 10.80
C CYS A 103 13.28 -2.32 10.28
N GLY A 104 13.63 -3.57 9.95
CA GLY A 104 15.01 -3.90 9.56
C GLY A 104 16.01 -3.67 10.69
N GLU A 105 17.27 -3.50 10.32
CA GLU A 105 18.36 -3.32 11.31
C GLU A 105 18.52 -1.86 11.76
N LYS A 106 18.18 -0.90 10.90
CA LYS A 106 18.43 0.53 11.12
C LYS A 106 17.30 1.23 11.86
N VAL A 107 16.05 0.84 11.61
CA VAL A 107 14.89 1.44 12.28
C VAL A 107 14.63 0.70 13.59
N LYS A 108 15.31 1.16 14.65
CA LYS A 108 15.15 0.60 15.99
C LYS A 108 13.79 0.96 16.59
N LYS A 109 13.28 0.08 17.45
CA LYS A 109 12.09 0.37 18.25
C LYS A 109 12.28 1.65 19.05
N ASN A 110 11.32 2.57 18.93
CA ASN A 110 11.27 3.83 19.68
C ASN A 110 9.81 4.11 20.07
N LEU A 111 9.50 3.87 21.33
CA LEU A 111 8.13 4.01 21.84
C LEU A 111 7.67 5.47 21.91
N PHE A 112 8.57 6.43 22.11
CA PHE A 112 8.26 7.86 22.12
C PHE A 112 7.79 8.31 20.72
N GLU A 113 8.57 8.03 19.68
CA GLU A 113 8.19 8.33 18.31
C GLU A 113 6.94 7.54 17.89
N ALA A 114 6.81 6.28 18.32
CA ALA A 114 5.62 5.49 18.08
C ALA A 114 4.35 6.15 18.65
N TYR A 115 4.44 6.64 19.90
CA TYR A 115 3.36 7.36 20.55
C TYR A 115 3.02 8.66 19.80
N TYR A 116 4.03 9.48 19.54
CA TYR A 116 3.87 10.77 18.88
C TYR A 116 3.14 10.66 17.53
N TRP A 117 3.63 9.80 16.63
CA TRP A 117 3.03 9.62 15.31
C TRP A 117 1.63 8.98 15.38
N THR A 118 1.43 8.04 16.31
CA THR A 118 0.11 7.43 16.53
C THR A 118 -0.89 8.46 17.09
N ALA A 119 -0.45 9.35 17.98
CA ALA A 119 -1.30 10.40 18.56
C ALA A 119 -1.72 11.43 17.51
N LEU A 120 -0.86 11.81 16.57
CA LEU A 120 -1.22 12.67 15.44
C LEU A 120 -2.34 12.04 14.60
N ALA A 121 -2.22 10.76 14.26
CA ALA A 121 -3.25 10.05 13.51
C ALA A 121 -4.57 9.92 14.31
N ALA A 122 -4.49 9.69 15.61
CA ALA A 122 -5.65 9.62 16.50
C ALA A 122 -6.36 10.99 16.63
N LYS A 123 -5.61 12.09 16.70
CA LYS A 123 -6.12 13.47 16.69
C LYS A 123 -6.91 13.78 15.41
N GLN A 124 -6.51 13.21 14.27
CA GLN A 124 -7.23 13.30 13.00
C GLN A 124 -8.44 12.35 12.90
N GLY A 125 -8.76 11.59 13.94
CA GLY A 125 -9.98 10.77 14.02
C GLY A 125 -9.80 9.31 13.60
N LEU A 126 -8.58 8.83 13.36
CA LEU A 126 -8.35 7.43 13.00
C LEU A 126 -8.55 6.51 14.22
N GLU A 127 -9.65 5.75 14.24
CA GLU A 127 -10.02 4.90 15.38
C GLU A 127 -8.96 3.83 15.71
N PHE A 128 -8.43 3.19 14.70
CA PHE A 128 -7.33 2.22 14.87
C PHE A 128 -6.10 2.84 15.59
N ALA A 129 -5.81 4.12 15.31
CA ALA A 129 -4.73 4.83 16.00
C ALA A 129 -5.06 5.09 17.48
N ARG A 130 -6.31 5.40 17.82
CA ARG A 130 -6.77 5.56 19.21
C ARG A 130 -6.60 4.27 20.02
N GLU A 131 -6.94 3.13 19.43
CA GLU A 131 -6.74 1.82 20.08
C GLU A 131 -5.26 1.51 20.32
N ASN A 132 -4.41 1.80 19.34
CA ASN A 132 -2.97 1.60 19.46
C ASN A 132 -2.33 2.56 20.48
N LEU A 133 -2.82 3.80 20.54
CA LEU A 133 -2.36 4.79 21.51
C LEU A 133 -2.53 4.30 22.95
N LYS A 134 -3.72 3.74 23.30
CA LYS A 134 -3.97 3.15 24.61
C LYS A 134 -2.97 2.05 24.99
N LYS A 135 -2.54 1.24 24.00
CA LYS A 135 -1.55 0.19 24.21
C LYS A 135 -0.15 0.76 24.47
N LEU A 136 0.19 1.88 23.80
CA LEU A 136 1.47 2.56 23.95
C LEU A 136 1.55 3.32 25.28
N GLU A 137 0.45 3.90 25.76
CA GLU A 137 0.36 4.56 27.08
C GLU A 137 0.77 3.62 28.22
N GLY A 138 0.39 2.35 28.14
CA GLY A 138 0.79 1.35 29.13
C GLY A 138 2.29 0.95 29.10
N GLN A 139 3.04 1.41 28.11
CA GLN A 139 4.46 1.08 27.91
C GLN A 139 5.41 2.28 28.11
N LEU A 140 4.89 3.50 28.24
CA LEU A 140 5.65 4.73 28.35
C LEU A 140 5.51 5.34 29.74
N HIS A 141 6.58 6.00 30.18
CA HIS A 141 6.52 6.78 31.40
C HIS A 141 5.61 8.02 31.21
N PRO A 142 4.76 8.41 32.19
CA PRO A 142 3.83 9.54 32.06
C PRO A 142 4.47 10.84 31.61
N TYR A 143 5.72 11.11 32.02
CA TYR A 143 6.48 12.28 31.57
C TYR A 143 6.69 12.29 30.05
N LEU A 144 7.06 11.16 29.45
CA LEU A 144 7.26 11.04 28.00
C LEU A 144 5.93 11.15 27.23
N ILE A 145 4.84 10.69 27.82
CA ILE A 145 3.50 10.89 27.25
C ILE A 145 3.16 12.38 27.19
N ALA A 146 3.38 13.12 28.28
CA ALA A 146 3.09 14.57 28.33
C ALA A 146 3.96 15.34 27.32
N GLU A 147 5.24 14.98 27.20
CA GLU A 147 6.15 15.58 26.23
C GLU A 147 5.71 15.32 24.79
N ALA A 148 5.33 14.07 24.48
CA ALA A 148 4.83 13.72 23.15
C ALA A 148 3.49 14.42 22.83
N GLN A 149 2.59 14.56 23.81
CA GLN A 149 1.33 15.29 23.63
C GLN A 149 1.59 16.77 23.33
N GLN A 150 2.53 17.42 24.02
CA GLN A 150 2.92 18.79 23.70
C GLN A 150 3.45 18.90 22.26
N LYS A 151 4.29 17.97 21.83
CA LYS A 151 4.81 17.91 20.46
C LYS A 151 3.68 17.72 19.42
N VAL A 152 2.63 16.98 19.78
CA VAL A 152 1.42 16.79 18.92
C VAL A 152 0.64 18.08 18.76
N GLU A 153 0.51 18.91 19.81
CA GLU A 153 -0.16 20.20 19.71
C GLU A 153 0.63 21.21 18.87
N ASP A 154 1.96 21.14 18.94
CA ASP A 154 2.86 22.03 18.19
C ASP A 154 3.04 21.62 16.72
N PHE A 155 2.57 20.43 16.33
CA PHE A 155 2.73 19.91 14.96
C PHE A 155 1.99 20.77 13.93
N LYS A 156 2.72 21.17 12.91
CA LYS A 156 2.19 21.83 11.71
C LYS A 156 2.60 21.03 10.48
N PRO A 157 1.65 20.60 9.65
CA PRO A 157 1.99 19.89 8.40
C PRO A 157 2.84 20.76 7.48
N ASP A 158 3.79 20.13 6.78
CA ASP A 158 4.53 20.75 5.67
C ASP A 158 3.56 21.03 4.51
N GLN A 159 3.65 22.23 3.91
CA GLN A 159 2.82 22.63 2.76
C GLN A 159 3.57 22.42 1.45
#